data_a028687d2668e7100049fbd4172be31b
#
_entry.id   a028687d2668e7100049fbd4172be31b
#
_cell.length_a   1.000
_cell.length_b   1.000
_cell.length_c   1.000
_cell.angle_alpha   90.00
_cell.angle_beta   90.00
_cell.angle_gamma   90.00
#
_symmetry.space_group_name_H-M   'P 1'
#
loop_
_entity.id
_entity.type
_entity.pdbx_description
1 polymer ?
#
loop_
_entity_poly.entity_id
_entity_poly.type
_entity_poly.pdbx_seq_one_letter_code
_entity_poly.pdbx_strand_id
1 'polypeptide(L)'
;MVDNYEKFEISDTSRVKSKVFLDKIISAHKAATLVPNGALVGFGGFVGAGAPIVVPMAIADMAEKLHAMGKEFKIKALTGASTDPNLDGVLARSDALSLRSPFITDKDARNAINSNKIAYIDTHLSSLAKQVEAGFFGEMDFAIVEVAGITEDGKLIPSTSTGNAQSWLNIAKKVILEVNTNQPLELLNLHDIATLGLAPNAKALNITKVGDRIGTPYMSADPAKVVGVVVVATPDRVNTFTPLDEISMAIGDNVIKFLQNEISAKRLVKNSLLPLQSGVGNIPNAVLASLKTAGYKGLNFYTEVIQDGLLELIKEGIVETASSASLYLSDKGMQEFRQNIDFYAQHVVLRPQELSNNPEVIRRLGVIAMNGMLEADIYGNVNSTNVMGTQMMNGIGGSGDFARNGYISIFLTPSTAKGGAISSIVPFVSHVDHTEHDTMVIVSEYGYADLRGKSPRERAKEMIKIAHPDYREALQDYFDRACSQEKAGHTPHILSEALSWHDKFNKTGTMKKD
;
A
#
# COMPACT_ATOMS: atom_id res chain seq x y z
N MET A 1 7.77 7.28 -26.30
CA MET A 1 6.71 6.61 -27.09
C MET A 1 6.07 5.58 -26.20
N VAL A 2 4.75 5.63 -26.10
CA VAL A 2 3.98 4.62 -25.36
C VAL A 2 4.09 3.30 -26.13
N ASP A 3 4.27 2.17 -25.41
CA ASP A 3 4.25 0.84 -26.03
C ASP A 3 2.92 0.59 -26.75
N ASN A 4 2.96 -0.22 -27.81
CA ASN A 4 1.75 -0.56 -28.57
C ASN A 4 0.74 -1.29 -27.67
N TYR A 5 -0.22 -0.53 -27.12
CA TYR A 5 -1.30 -1.05 -26.26
C TYR A 5 -2.36 -1.83 -27.04
N GLU A 6 -2.51 -1.56 -28.35
CA GLU A 6 -3.50 -2.21 -29.22
C GLU A 6 -3.31 -3.73 -29.30
N LYS A 7 -2.08 -4.22 -29.07
CA LYS A 7 -1.78 -5.66 -29.03
C LYS A 7 -2.52 -6.41 -27.91
N PHE A 8 -2.98 -5.71 -26.90
CA PHE A 8 -3.73 -6.29 -25.77
C PHE A 8 -5.23 -6.28 -25.99
N GLU A 9 -5.74 -5.49 -26.97
CA GLU A 9 -7.16 -5.52 -27.31
C GLU A 9 -7.49 -6.82 -28.03
N ILE A 10 -8.61 -7.44 -27.67
CA ILE A 10 -9.05 -8.69 -28.28
C ILE A 10 -10.50 -8.59 -28.76
N SER A 11 -10.84 -9.39 -29.78
CA SER A 11 -12.17 -9.44 -30.35
C SER A 11 -13.14 -10.41 -29.64
N ASP A 12 -12.63 -11.27 -28.76
CA ASP A 12 -13.45 -12.21 -27.99
C ASP A 12 -14.22 -11.50 -26.89
N THR A 13 -15.52 -11.32 -27.08
CA THR A 13 -16.43 -10.64 -26.14
C THR A 13 -17.17 -11.60 -25.22
N SER A 14 -16.81 -12.88 -25.18
CA SER A 14 -17.51 -13.93 -24.42
C SER A 14 -17.59 -13.67 -22.91
N ARG A 15 -16.68 -12.82 -22.37
CA ARG A 15 -16.68 -12.37 -20.98
C ARG A 15 -17.69 -11.26 -20.68
N VAL A 16 -18.28 -10.63 -21.71
CA VAL A 16 -19.33 -9.62 -21.58
C VAL A 16 -20.66 -10.26 -21.91
N LYS A 17 -21.34 -10.84 -20.92
CA LYS A 17 -22.60 -11.59 -21.14
C LYS A 17 -23.84 -10.70 -21.15
N SER A 18 -23.80 -9.53 -20.57
CA SER A 18 -24.91 -8.59 -20.52
C SER A 18 -25.09 -7.84 -21.84
N LYS A 19 -26.27 -7.92 -22.45
CA LYS A 19 -26.61 -7.22 -23.71
C LYS A 19 -26.39 -5.70 -23.61
N VAL A 20 -26.74 -5.10 -22.47
CA VAL A 20 -26.60 -3.65 -22.25
C VAL A 20 -25.13 -3.21 -22.31
N PHE A 21 -24.19 -4.07 -21.90
CA PHE A 21 -22.77 -3.76 -21.94
C PHE A 21 -22.11 -4.17 -23.27
N LEU A 22 -22.63 -5.18 -23.97
CA LEU A 22 -22.16 -5.54 -25.31
C LEU A 22 -22.27 -4.37 -26.30
N ASP A 23 -23.37 -3.61 -26.26
CA ASP A 23 -23.60 -2.43 -27.13
C ASP A 23 -22.63 -1.26 -26.80
N LYS A 24 -21.84 -1.35 -25.70
CA LYS A 24 -20.89 -0.34 -25.24
C LYS A 24 -19.44 -0.70 -25.51
N ILE A 25 -19.18 -1.80 -26.21
CA ILE A 25 -17.82 -2.21 -26.54
C ILE A 25 -17.20 -1.21 -27.52
N ILE A 26 -16.05 -0.66 -27.14
CA ILE A 26 -15.27 0.30 -27.92
C ILE A 26 -13.79 -0.04 -27.83
N SER A 27 -12.97 0.51 -28.74
CA SER A 27 -11.51 0.41 -28.63
C SER A 27 -10.96 1.28 -27.49
N ALA A 28 -9.78 0.94 -26.99
CA ALA A 28 -9.07 1.73 -25.99
C ALA A 28 -8.78 3.16 -26.49
N HIS A 29 -8.42 3.29 -27.77
CA HIS A 29 -8.27 4.60 -28.40
C HIS A 29 -9.54 5.45 -28.28
N LYS A 30 -10.71 4.84 -28.62
CA LYS A 30 -12.00 5.55 -28.49
C LYS A 30 -12.31 5.87 -27.04
N ALA A 31 -12.03 4.96 -26.10
CA ALA A 31 -12.21 5.18 -24.66
C ALA A 31 -11.38 6.38 -24.17
N ALA A 32 -10.10 6.47 -24.56
CA ALA A 32 -9.24 7.60 -24.23
C ALA A 32 -9.82 8.94 -24.71
N THR A 33 -10.39 9.00 -25.94
CA THR A 33 -10.97 10.24 -26.46
C THR A 33 -12.21 10.74 -25.71
N LEU A 34 -12.82 9.93 -24.84
CA LEU A 34 -13.94 10.33 -24.00
C LEU A 34 -13.50 11.13 -22.77
N VAL A 35 -12.21 11.00 -22.37
CA VAL A 35 -11.67 11.66 -21.18
C VAL A 35 -11.19 13.06 -21.55
N PRO A 36 -11.80 14.14 -21.03
CA PRO A 36 -11.41 15.49 -21.37
C PRO A 36 -10.16 15.95 -20.60
N ASN A 37 -9.51 17.01 -21.09
CA ASN A 37 -8.46 17.71 -20.34
C ASN A 37 -8.99 18.20 -18.99
N GLY A 38 -8.20 18.05 -17.93
CA GLY A 38 -8.53 18.46 -16.57
C GLY A 38 -9.40 17.48 -15.78
N ALA A 39 -9.86 16.36 -16.38
CA ALA A 39 -10.73 15.39 -15.74
C ALA A 39 -10.13 14.82 -14.44
N LEU A 40 -10.97 14.62 -13.43
CA LEU A 40 -10.67 13.80 -12.25
C LEU A 40 -11.04 12.35 -12.55
N VAL A 41 -10.05 11.47 -12.58
CA VAL A 41 -10.17 10.06 -12.97
C VAL A 41 -9.79 9.16 -11.81
N GLY A 42 -10.70 8.27 -11.39
CA GLY A 42 -10.44 7.19 -10.45
C GLY A 42 -10.09 5.90 -11.20
N PHE A 43 -8.91 5.35 -10.94
CA PHE A 43 -8.49 4.05 -11.48
C PHE A 43 -8.68 2.95 -10.45
N GLY A 44 -9.23 1.80 -10.85
CA GLY A 44 -9.29 0.60 -10.03
C GLY A 44 -7.91 -0.01 -9.80
N GLY A 45 -7.87 -1.08 -9.01
CA GLY A 45 -6.63 -1.80 -8.73
C GLY A 45 -5.95 -1.42 -7.41
N PHE A 46 -5.00 -2.26 -7.01
CA PHE A 46 -4.16 -2.07 -5.83
C PHE A 46 -2.79 -2.70 -6.05
N VAL A 47 -1.71 -1.99 -5.77
CA VAL A 47 -0.27 -2.25 -6.03
C VAL A 47 0.10 -2.48 -7.50
N GLY A 48 -0.54 -3.12 -8.28
CA GLY A 48 -0.29 -3.45 -9.70
C GLY A 48 -1.12 -4.66 -10.09
N ALA A 49 -1.98 -5.10 -9.17
CA ALA A 49 -2.93 -6.16 -9.39
C ALA A 49 -4.31 -5.57 -9.69
N GLY A 50 -5.04 -6.14 -10.63
CA GLY A 50 -6.40 -5.73 -11.00
C GLY A 50 -6.52 -4.26 -11.40
N ALA A 51 -5.45 -3.67 -11.90
CA ALA A 51 -5.42 -2.29 -12.38
C ALA A 51 -5.67 -2.26 -13.88
N PRO A 52 -6.48 -1.32 -14.40
CA PRO A 52 -6.60 -1.13 -15.83
C PRO A 52 -5.24 -0.68 -16.38
N ILE A 53 -4.84 -1.22 -17.53
CA ILE A 53 -3.54 -0.97 -18.17
C ILE A 53 -3.72 -0.36 -19.55
N VAL A 54 -4.63 -0.89 -20.35
CA VAL A 54 -4.74 -0.56 -21.78
C VAL A 54 -5.36 0.82 -21.99
N VAL A 55 -6.39 1.17 -21.25
CA VAL A 55 -7.00 2.50 -21.31
C VAL A 55 -6.06 3.59 -20.80
N PRO A 56 -5.33 3.45 -19.68
CA PRO A 56 -4.28 4.40 -19.28
C PRO A 56 -3.19 4.59 -20.33
N MET A 57 -2.72 3.52 -20.97
CA MET A 57 -1.73 3.60 -22.05
C MET A 57 -2.30 4.36 -23.26
N ALA A 58 -3.56 4.14 -23.63
CA ALA A 58 -4.24 4.88 -24.70
C ALA A 58 -4.41 6.38 -24.36
N ILE A 59 -4.67 6.71 -23.09
CA ILE A 59 -4.71 8.10 -22.61
C ILE A 59 -3.33 8.75 -22.74
N ALA A 60 -2.27 8.04 -22.37
CA ALA A 60 -0.90 8.51 -22.47
C ALA A 60 -0.49 8.78 -23.95
N ASP A 61 -0.80 7.85 -24.84
CA ASP A 61 -0.56 8.00 -26.29
C ASP A 61 -1.34 9.21 -26.87
N MET A 62 -2.60 9.36 -26.47
CA MET A 62 -3.40 10.53 -26.86
C MET A 62 -2.79 11.83 -26.33
N ALA A 63 -2.30 11.85 -25.09
CA ALA A 63 -1.64 13.02 -24.52
C ALA A 63 -0.38 13.40 -25.32
N GLU A 64 0.50 12.44 -25.64
CA GLU A 64 1.69 12.69 -26.46
C GLU A 64 1.33 13.33 -27.83
N LYS A 65 0.29 12.79 -28.48
CA LYS A 65 -0.20 13.31 -29.78
C LYS A 65 -0.75 14.73 -29.65
N LEU A 66 -1.53 15.02 -28.61
CA LEU A 66 -2.07 16.35 -28.37
C LEU A 66 -0.96 17.37 -28.07
N HIS A 67 0.01 17.01 -27.23
CA HIS A 67 1.16 17.84 -26.91
C HIS A 67 2.01 18.13 -28.16
N ALA A 68 2.21 17.15 -29.04
CA ALA A 68 2.89 17.35 -30.32
C ALA A 68 2.17 18.34 -31.25
N MET A 69 0.86 18.52 -31.10
CA MET A 69 0.06 19.52 -31.79
C MET A 69 -0.03 20.87 -31.04
N GLY A 70 0.71 21.03 -29.94
CA GLY A 70 0.67 22.23 -29.09
C GLY A 70 -0.61 22.38 -28.26
N LYS A 71 -1.37 21.29 -28.07
CA LYS A 71 -2.59 21.25 -27.26
C LYS A 71 -2.28 20.71 -25.88
N GLU A 72 -2.75 21.39 -24.85
CA GLU A 72 -2.65 20.91 -23.47
C GLU A 72 -3.59 19.75 -23.20
N PHE A 73 -3.07 18.72 -22.52
CA PHE A 73 -3.87 17.63 -21.99
C PHE A 73 -3.24 17.06 -20.72
N LYS A 74 -3.95 17.14 -19.61
CA LYS A 74 -3.59 16.52 -18.32
C LYS A 74 -4.84 16.08 -17.58
N ILE A 75 -4.70 15.01 -16.80
CA ILE A 75 -5.75 14.53 -15.90
C ILE A 75 -5.27 14.57 -14.45
N LYS A 76 -6.22 14.51 -13.52
CA LYS A 76 -5.98 14.26 -12.10
C LYS A 76 -6.28 12.78 -11.85
N ALA A 77 -5.32 12.02 -11.34
CA ALA A 77 -5.45 10.57 -11.17
C ALA A 77 -5.52 10.17 -9.69
N LEU A 78 -6.57 9.43 -9.35
CA LEU A 78 -6.75 8.79 -8.05
C LEU A 78 -6.75 7.27 -8.23
N THR A 79 -6.06 6.54 -7.33
CA THR A 79 -5.99 5.07 -7.38
C THR A 79 -6.19 4.46 -5.99
N GLY A 80 -5.98 3.16 -5.84
CA GLY A 80 -5.54 2.56 -4.58
C GLY A 80 -4.06 2.89 -4.30
N ALA A 81 -3.38 2.11 -3.47
CA ALA A 81 -1.91 2.16 -3.45
C ALA A 81 -1.41 1.61 -4.79
N SER A 82 -0.74 2.41 -5.59
CA SER A 82 -0.32 2.00 -6.94
C SER A 82 1.20 1.87 -7.05
N THR A 83 1.63 0.86 -7.80
CA THR A 83 3.03 0.60 -8.10
C THR A 83 3.25 0.28 -9.59
N ASP A 84 2.24 0.51 -10.44
CA ASP A 84 2.24 0.05 -11.82
C ASP A 84 2.86 1.07 -12.78
N PRO A 85 3.99 0.74 -13.46
CA PRO A 85 4.59 1.59 -14.46
C PRO A 85 3.74 1.75 -15.73
N ASN A 86 2.79 0.84 -16.00
CA ASN A 86 1.87 0.93 -17.14
C ASN A 86 0.66 1.82 -16.85
N LEU A 87 0.48 2.25 -15.60
CA LEU A 87 -0.48 3.27 -15.22
C LEU A 87 0.26 4.56 -14.84
N ASP A 88 0.95 4.58 -13.71
CA ASP A 88 1.61 5.78 -13.18
C ASP A 88 2.76 6.25 -14.06
N GLY A 89 3.62 5.31 -14.48
CA GLY A 89 4.81 5.60 -15.25
C GLY A 89 4.49 6.13 -16.66
N VAL A 90 3.56 5.47 -17.39
CA VAL A 90 3.20 5.92 -18.74
C VAL A 90 2.53 7.29 -18.74
N LEU A 91 1.62 7.54 -17.79
CA LEU A 91 0.95 8.83 -17.66
C LEU A 91 1.92 9.95 -17.24
N ALA A 92 2.91 9.64 -16.38
CA ALA A 92 3.92 10.60 -15.99
C ALA A 92 4.89 10.93 -17.13
N ARG A 93 5.36 9.92 -17.88
CA ARG A 93 6.27 10.12 -19.02
C ARG A 93 5.64 10.89 -20.16
N SER A 94 4.35 10.69 -20.41
CA SER A 94 3.59 11.43 -21.43
C SER A 94 3.16 12.84 -21.01
N ASP A 95 3.57 13.29 -19.80
CA ASP A 95 3.12 14.55 -19.17
C ASP A 95 1.60 14.67 -19.05
N ALA A 96 0.91 13.55 -18.91
CA ALA A 96 -0.55 13.48 -18.84
C ALA A 96 -1.13 13.67 -17.43
N LEU A 97 -0.29 13.92 -16.39
CA LEU A 97 -0.73 14.09 -15.01
C LEU A 97 -0.54 15.51 -14.52
N SER A 98 -1.58 16.09 -13.92
CA SER A 98 -1.52 17.33 -13.14
C SER A 98 -1.55 17.09 -11.64
N LEU A 99 -2.22 16.00 -11.19
CA LEU A 99 -2.36 15.62 -9.79
C LEU A 99 -2.34 14.10 -9.64
N ARG A 100 -1.76 13.61 -8.54
CA ARG A 100 -1.74 12.20 -8.15
C ARG A 100 -2.03 12.01 -6.66
N SER A 101 -2.81 11.00 -6.31
CA SER A 101 -3.11 10.58 -4.92
C SER A 101 -3.51 9.10 -4.91
N PRO A 102 -3.39 8.35 -3.81
CA PRO A 102 -2.75 8.70 -2.52
C PRO A 102 -1.30 8.18 -2.41
N PHE A 103 -0.94 7.12 -3.14
CA PHE A 103 0.32 6.40 -2.99
C PHE A 103 0.90 5.99 -4.35
N ILE A 104 2.18 6.17 -4.52
CA ILE A 104 2.93 5.70 -5.69
C ILE A 104 4.33 5.23 -5.30
N THR A 105 4.92 4.35 -6.14
CA THR A 105 6.34 3.98 -6.08
C THR A 105 7.04 4.09 -7.44
N ASP A 106 6.29 4.36 -8.52
CA ASP A 106 6.87 4.51 -9.85
C ASP A 106 7.92 5.62 -9.89
N LYS A 107 9.07 5.33 -10.51
CA LYS A 107 10.23 6.25 -10.54
C LYS A 107 9.95 7.51 -11.32
N ASP A 108 9.27 7.42 -12.48
CA ASP A 108 9.04 8.55 -13.36
C ASP A 108 8.01 9.50 -12.75
N ALA A 109 6.92 8.95 -12.21
CA ALA A 109 5.91 9.72 -11.49
C ALA A 109 6.51 10.40 -10.24
N ARG A 110 7.33 9.68 -9.45
CA ARG A 110 8.03 10.23 -8.29
C ARG A 110 8.97 11.37 -8.66
N ASN A 111 9.75 11.22 -9.73
CA ASN A 111 10.63 12.28 -10.21
C ASN A 111 9.85 13.52 -10.66
N ALA A 112 8.72 13.34 -11.32
CA ALA A 112 7.84 14.43 -11.73
C ALA A 112 7.22 15.16 -10.53
N ILE A 113 6.82 14.42 -9.47
CA ILE A 113 6.33 15.00 -8.21
C ILE A 113 7.44 15.80 -7.52
N ASN A 114 8.62 15.20 -7.32
CA ASN A 114 9.74 15.87 -6.66
C ASN A 114 10.28 17.09 -7.43
N SER A 115 10.03 17.17 -8.74
CA SER A 115 10.33 18.34 -9.58
C SER A 115 9.16 19.31 -9.73
N ASN A 116 8.08 19.13 -8.95
CA ASN A 116 6.88 19.98 -8.94
C ASN A 116 6.14 20.07 -10.29
N LYS A 117 6.26 19.02 -11.12
CA LYS A 117 5.50 18.90 -12.38
C LYS A 117 4.12 18.30 -12.16
N ILE A 118 3.97 17.44 -11.14
CA ILE A 118 2.74 16.79 -10.73
C ILE A 118 2.47 17.17 -9.28
N ALA A 119 1.29 17.71 -8.98
CA ALA A 119 0.84 17.89 -7.60
C ALA A 119 0.58 16.53 -6.95
N TYR A 120 1.02 16.36 -5.71
CA TYR A 120 0.83 15.11 -5.00
C TYR A 120 0.09 15.33 -3.69
N ILE A 121 -0.94 14.52 -3.45
CA ILE A 121 -1.70 14.54 -2.21
C ILE A 121 -1.55 13.17 -1.56
N ASP A 122 -0.79 13.12 -0.48
CA ASP A 122 -0.69 11.95 0.39
C ASP A 122 -1.88 11.92 1.34
N THR A 123 -2.51 10.76 1.48
CA THR A 123 -3.61 10.57 2.41
C THR A 123 -3.72 9.11 2.85
N HIS A 124 -4.29 8.88 4.03
CA HIS A 124 -4.56 7.52 4.50
C HIS A 124 -5.45 6.76 3.53
N LEU A 125 -5.12 5.51 3.25
CA LEU A 125 -5.85 4.66 2.30
C LEU A 125 -7.31 4.47 2.72
N SER A 126 -7.58 4.35 4.02
CA SER A 126 -8.94 4.24 4.56
C SER A 126 -9.82 5.47 4.33
N SER A 127 -9.20 6.62 4.09
CA SER A 127 -9.92 7.91 4.03
C SER A 127 -10.18 8.40 2.61
N LEU A 128 -9.41 7.95 1.61
CA LEU A 128 -9.44 8.52 0.27
C LEU A 128 -10.83 8.46 -0.37
N ALA A 129 -11.47 7.29 -0.41
CA ALA A 129 -12.79 7.14 -1.05
C ALA A 129 -13.84 8.05 -0.40
N LYS A 130 -13.82 8.17 0.93
CA LYS A 130 -14.72 9.06 1.68
C LYS A 130 -14.47 10.53 1.39
N GLN A 131 -13.21 10.95 1.27
CA GLN A 131 -12.86 12.34 0.95
C GLN A 131 -13.30 12.70 -0.47
N VAL A 132 -13.19 11.76 -1.41
CA VAL A 132 -13.68 11.95 -2.79
C VAL A 132 -15.20 11.99 -2.83
N GLU A 133 -15.89 11.09 -2.14
CA GLU A 133 -17.36 11.06 -2.05
C GLU A 133 -17.91 12.34 -1.36
N ALA A 134 -17.17 12.89 -0.39
CA ALA A 134 -17.48 14.16 0.26
C ALA A 134 -17.17 15.39 -0.60
N GLY A 135 -16.58 15.22 -1.79
CA GLY A 135 -16.29 16.29 -2.73
C GLY A 135 -15.01 17.07 -2.46
N PHE A 136 -14.12 16.61 -1.55
CA PHE A 136 -12.88 17.33 -1.20
C PHE A 136 -11.88 17.39 -2.35
N PHE A 137 -11.97 16.48 -3.32
CA PHE A 137 -11.17 16.47 -4.55
C PHE A 137 -11.92 17.12 -5.75
N GLY A 138 -13.14 17.58 -5.55
CA GLY A 138 -14.08 17.95 -6.60
C GLY A 138 -14.90 16.74 -7.08
N GLU A 139 -15.72 16.94 -8.13
CA GLU A 139 -16.53 15.86 -8.70
C GLU A 139 -15.68 14.93 -9.56
N MET A 140 -15.81 13.62 -9.35
CA MET A 140 -15.12 12.62 -10.17
C MET A 140 -15.80 12.49 -11.53
N ASP A 141 -15.07 12.79 -12.59
CA ASP A 141 -15.60 12.74 -13.96
C ASP A 141 -15.64 11.32 -14.50
N PHE A 142 -14.59 10.53 -14.27
CA PHE A 142 -14.47 9.17 -14.78
C PHE A 142 -13.99 8.18 -13.70
N ALA A 143 -14.53 6.96 -13.78
CA ALA A 143 -13.94 5.76 -13.20
C ALA A 143 -13.47 4.84 -14.33
N ILE A 144 -12.25 4.33 -14.26
CA ILE A 144 -11.69 3.34 -15.17
C ILE A 144 -11.30 2.13 -14.33
N VAL A 145 -12.00 1.00 -14.54
CA VAL A 145 -11.93 -0.16 -13.64
C VAL A 145 -11.74 -1.44 -14.43
N GLU A 146 -10.73 -2.23 -14.04
CA GLU A 146 -10.57 -3.60 -14.55
C GLU A 146 -11.56 -4.56 -13.87
N VAL A 147 -12.13 -5.47 -14.68
CA VAL A 147 -12.99 -6.57 -14.23
C VAL A 147 -12.65 -7.85 -15.00
N ALA A 148 -12.82 -9.03 -14.37
CA ALA A 148 -12.60 -10.32 -15.02
C ALA A 148 -13.73 -10.70 -15.99
N GLY A 149 -14.91 -10.12 -15.83
CA GLY A 149 -16.06 -10.37 -16.69
C GLY A 149 -17.32 -9.66 -16.22
N ILE A 150 -18.36 -9.71 -17.05
CA ILE A 150 -19.68 -9.13 -16.79
C ILE A 150 -20.75 -10.22 -16.97
N THR A 151 -21.56 -10.45 -15.96
CA THR A 151 -22.61 -11.47 -15.96
C THR A 151 -23.81 -11.04 -16.84
N GLU A 152 -24.75 -11.95 -17.10
CA GLU A 152 -25.96 -11.66 -17.89
C GLU A 152 -26.83 -10.58 -17.25
N ASP A 153 -26.92 -10.57 -15.92
CA ASP A 153 -27.64 -9.57 -15.15
C ASP A 153 -26.82 -8.28 -14.87
N GLY A 154 -25.67 -8.14 -15.51
CA GLY A 154 -24.85 -6.92 -15.48
C GLY A 154 -23.98 -6.74 -14.24
N LYS A 155 -23.82 -7.76 -13.41
CA LYS A 155 -22.87 -7.73 -12.29
C LYS A 155 -21.44 -7.85 -12.80
N LEU A 156 -20.52 -7.16 -12.15
CA LEU A 156 -19.11 -7.12 -12.50
C LEU A 156 -18.32 -8.10 -11.64
N ILE A 157 -17.61 -9.02 -12.28
CA ILE A 157 -16.71 -9.95 -11.58
C ILE A 157 -15.39 -9.22 -11.31
N PRO A 158 -15.01 -9.02 -10.02
CA PRO A 158 -13.77 -8.30 -9.70
C PRO A 158 -12.53 -9.08 -10.18
N SER A 159 -11.42 -8.35 -10.34
CA SER A 159 -10.12 -8.90 -10.71
C SER A 159 -9.29 -9.33 -9.48
N THR A 160 -7.97 -9.39 -9.59
CA THR A 160 -7.03 -9.81 -8.52
C THR A 160 -6.91 -8.80 -7.38
N SER A 161 -7.55 -7.64 -7.50
CA SER A 161 -7.71 -6.67 -6.42
C SER A 161 -9.03 -5.91 -6.55
N THR A 162 -9.39 -5.22 -5.48
CA THR A 162 -10.53 -4.31 -5.47
C THR A 162 -10.11 -2.85 -5.31
N GLY A 163 -9.08 -2.57 -4.51
CA GLY A 163 -8.70 -1.19 -4.22
C GLY A 163 -9.93 -0.33 -3.86
N ASN A 164 -10.10 0.78 -4.55
CA ASN A 164 -11.28 1.65 -4.46
C ASN A 164 -12.28 1.45 -5.61
N ALA A 165 -12.18 0.36 -6.38
CA ALA A 165 -12.96 0.18 -7.63
C ALA A 165 -14.46 0.39 -7.43
N GLN A 166 -15.09 -0.27 -6.43
CA GLN A 166 -16.53 -0.11 -6.19
C GLN A 166 -16.90 1.32 -5.81
N SER A 167 -16.06 1.99 -5.01
CA SER A 167 -16.30 3.39 -4.63
C SER A 167 -16.22 4.31 -5.84
N TRP A 168 -15.25 4.11 -6.74
CA TRP A 168 -15.16 4.86 -7.99
C TRP A 168 -16.36 4.63 -8.90
N LEU A 169 -16.84 3.39 -9.04
CA LEU A 169 -18.05 3.06 -9.82
C LEU A 169 -19.30 3.77 -9.27
N ASN A 170 -19.40 3.94 -7.96
CA ASN A 170 -20.51 4.63 -7.32
C ASN A 170 -20.43 6.17 -7.52
N ILE A 171 -19.23 6.75 -7.35
CA ILE A 171 -19.02 8.20 -7.27
C ILE A 171 -18.96 8.85 -8.67
N ALA A 172 -18.26 8.23 -9.63
CA ALA A 172 -17.97 8.83 -10.93
C ALA A 172 -19.23 9.14 -11.75
N LYS A 173 -19.17 10.23 -12.53
CA LYS A 173 -20.20 10.60 -13.50
C LYS A 173 -20.26 9.63 -14.67
N LYS A 174 -19.10 9.15 -15.13
CA LYS A 174 -18.94 8.23 -16.25
C LYS A 174 -18.00 7.09 -15.88
N VAL A 175 -18.22 5.93 -16.48
CA VAL A 175 -17.46 4.71 -16.21
C VAL A 175 -16.94 4.12 -17.51
N ILE A 176 -15.69 3.71 -17.53
CA ILE A 176 -15.09 2.85 -18.56
C ILE A 176 -14.68 1.55 -17.85
N LEU A 177 -15.11 0.42 -18.39
CA LEU A 177 -14.74 -0.89 -17.90
C LEU A 177 -13.69 -1.50 -18.82
N GLU A 178 -12.59 -1.99 -18.23
CA GLU A 178 -11.58 -2.80 -18.91
C GLU A 178 -11.82 -4.26 -18.53
N VAL A 179 -12.35 -5.06 -19.48
CA VAL A 179 -12.68 -6.48 -19.23
C VAL A 179 -11.46 -7.32 -19.59
N ASN A 180 -10.74 -7.79 -18.58
CA ASN A 180 -9.52 -8.55 -18.76
C ASN A 180 -9.81 -10.05 -18.79
N THR A 181 -9.77 -10.63 -19.98
CA THR A 181 -10.07 -12.06 -20.20
C THR A 181 -8.98 -12.99 -19.70
N ASN A 182 -7.79 -12.46 -19.39
CA ASN A 182 -6.72 -13.24 -18.79
C ASN A 182 -6.98 -13.57 -17.30
N GLN A 183 -7.93 -12.89 -16.66
CA GLN A 183 -8.28 -13.15 -15.28
C GLN A 183 -9.27 -14.32 -15.15
N PRO A 184 -9.09 -15.22 -14.16
CA PRO A 184 -10.03 -16.31 -13.91
C PRO A 184 -11.36 -15.78 -13.35
N LEU A 185 -12.49 -16.36 -13.77
CA LEU A 185 -13.81 -15.97 -13.25
C LEU A 185 -14.02 -16.42 -11.81
N GLU A 186 -13.31 -17.45 -11.39
CA GLU A 186 -13.33 -18.03 -10.04
C GLU A 186 -12.85 -17.04 -8.97
N LEU A 187 -12.16 -15.95 -9.35
CA LEU A 187 -11.84 -14.83 -8.46
C LEU A 187 -13.08 -14.30 -7.73
N LEU A 188 -14.25 -14.42 -8.33
CA LEU A 188 -15.53 -14.10 -7.70
C LEU A 188 -15.65 -14.69 -6.29
N ASN A 189 -15.20 -15.91 -6.07
CA ASN A 189 -15.35 -16.64 -4.80
C ASN A 189 -14.50 -16.07 -3.67
N LEU A 190 -13.49 -15.25 -3.98
CA LEU A 190 -12.61 -14.63 -3.01
C LEU A 190 -13.15 -13.29 -2.49
N HIS A 191 -14.00 -12.62 -3.25
CA HIS A 191 -14.38 -11.23 -2.98
C HIS A 191 -15.50 -11.07 -1.95
N ASP A 192 -15.42 -9.97 -1.19
CA ASP A 192 -16.42 -9.47 -0.25
C ASP A 192 -16.56 -7.95 -0.41
N ILE A 193 -17.39 -7.55 -1.38
CA ILE A 193 -17.55 -6.15 -1.79
C ILE A 193 -18.63 -5.48 -0.94
N ALA A 194 -18.23 -4.50 -0.15
CA ALA A 194 -19.13 -3.65 0.62
C ALA A 194 -18.61 -2.20 0.59
N THR A 195 -19.50 -1.25 0.76
CA THR A 195 -19.20 0.18 0.88
C THR A 195 -19.74 0.72 2.20
N LEU A 196 -19.05 1.71 2.76
CA LEU A 196 -19.33 2.24 4.10
C LEU A 196 -20.43 3.31 4.11
N GLY A 197 -20.52 4.10 3.05
CA GLY A 197 -21.28 5.35 3.02
C GLY A 197 -20.64 6.47 3.86
N LEU A 198 -21.21 7.68 3.74
CA LEU A 198 -20.72 8.85 4.43
C LEU A 198 -21.36 9.05 5.81
N ALA A 199 -20.64 9.73 6.69
CA ALA A 199 -21.18 10.23 7.94
C ALA A 199 -22.36 11.21 7.67
N PRO A 200 -23.39 11.27 8.56
CA PRO A 200 -23.51 10.51 9.81
C PRO A 200 -24.11 9.11 9.62
N ASN A 201 -24.41 8.70 8.38
CA ASN A 201 -25.14 7.47 8.06
C ASN A 201 -24.23 6.26 7.72
N ALA A 202 -22.94 6.38 7.99
CA ALA A 202 -22.00 5.28 7.80
C ALA A 202 -22.42 4.06 8.64
N LYS A 203 -22.42 2.87 8.01
CA LYS A 203 -22.83 1.63 8.67
C LYS A 203 -21.71 1.03 9.51
N ALA A 204 -22.05 0.49 10.67
CA ALA A 204 -21.13 -0.32 11.46
C ALA A 204 -20.72 -1.59 10.67
N LEU A 205 -19.45 -1.95 10.74
CA LEU A 205 -18.92 -3.12 10.04
C LEU A 205 -18.95 -4.34 10.96
N ASN A 206 -19.74 -5.33 10.65
CA ASN A 206 -19.86 -6.58 11.41
C ASN A 206 -18.75 -7.59 11.04
N ILE A 207 -17.50 -7.16 11.07
CA ILE A 207 -16.31 -8.01 10.90
C ILE A 207 -15.72 -8.25 12.28
N THR A 208 -15.88 -9.45 12.82
CA THR A 208 -15.41 -9.87 14.14
C THR A 208 -14.30 -10.92 14.05
N LYS A 209 -14.18 -11.56 12.88
CA LYS A 209 -13.12 -12.49 12.51
C LYS A 209 -12.58 -12.09 11.14
N VAL A 210 -11.34 -12.46 10.85
CA VAL A 210 -10.67 -12.14 9.58
C VAL A 210 -11.48 -12.60 8.37
N GLY A 211 -12.09 -13.78 8.43
CA GLY A 211 -12.85 -14.39 7.34
C GLY A 211 -14.33 -13.96 7.23
N ASP A 212 -14.86 -13.12 8.16
CA ASP A 212 -16.27 -12.69 8.10
C ASP A 212 -16.55 -11.93 6.80
N ARG A 213 -17.61 -12.27 6.11
CA ARG A 213 -18.06 -11.59 4.89
C ARG A 213 -19.33 -10.79 5.18
N ILE A 214 -19.36 -9.52 4.73
CA ILE A 214 -20.45 -8.58 5.00
C ILE A 214 -21.09 -7.99 3.74
N GLY A 215 -20.50 -8.25 2.59
CA GLY A 215 -20.88 -7.71 1.30
C GLY A 215 -21.34 -8.78 0.31
N THR A 216 -21.05 -8.52 -0.96
CA THR A 216 -21.36 -9.41 -2.08
C THR A 216 -20.07 -9.79 -2.82
N PRO A 217 -20.03 -10.92 -3.56
CA PRO A 217 -18.87 -11.27 -4.35
C PRO A 217 -18.71 -10.43 -5.62
N TYR A 218 -19.69 -9.63 -5.99
CA TYR A 218 -19.72 -8.83 -7.21
C TYR A 218 -19.54 -7.34 -6.92
N MET A 219 -18.92 -6.65 -7.88
CA MET A 219 -19.06 -5.21 -8.01
C MET A 219 -20.30 -4.88 -8.89
N SER A 220 -20.76 -3.65 -8.82
CA SER A 220 -21.88 -3.13 -9.62
C SER A 220 -21.59 -1.74 -10.16
N ALA A 221 -22.09 -1.45 -11.33
CA ALA A 221 -22.09 -0.11 -11.92
C ALA A 221 -23.49 0.20 -12.47
N ASP A 222 -23.91 1.45 -12.35
CA ASP A 222 -25.09 1.92 -13.07
C ASP A 222 -24.83 1.85 -14.57
N PRO A 223 -25.61 1.03 -15.34
CA PRO A 223 -25.42 0.93 -16.77
C PRO A 223 -25.52 2.27 -17.51
N ALA A 224 -26.28 3.24 -17.00
CA ALA A 224 -26.40 4.56 -17.61
C ALA A 224 -25.08 5.36 -17.54
N LYS A 225 -24.26 5.13 -16.52
CA LYS A 225 -22.94 5.77 -16.35
C LYS A 225 -21.86 5.13 -17.23
N VAL A 226 -21.99 3.85 -17.60
CA VAL A 226 -20.99 3.15 -18.40
C VAL A 226 -21.01 3.65 -19.84
N VAL A 227 -19.96 4.34 -20.25
CA VAL A 227 -19.81 4.94 -21.59
C VAL A 227 -18.89 4.16 -22.51
N GLY A 228 -18.18 3.16 -21.99
CA GLY A 228 -17.29 2.31 -22.77
C GLY A 228 -16.93 1.02 -22.03
N VAL A 229 -16.78 -0.05 -22.79
CA VAL A 229 -16.25 -1.35 -22.38
C VAL A 229 -15.11 -1.69 -23.34
N VAL A 230 -13.91 -1.90 -22.81
CA VAL A 230 -12.72 -2.29 -23.59
C VAL A 230 -12.37 -3.72 -23.20
N VAL A 231 -12.30 -4.62 -24.18
CA VAL A 231 -11.99 -6.04 -23.91
C VAL A 231 -10.52 -6.30 -24.19
N VAL A 232 -9.83 -6.83 -23.20
CA VAL A 232 -8.37 -6.97 -23.20
C VAL A 232 -7.91 -8.34 -22.70
N ALA A 233 -6.63 -8.66 -22.96
CA ALA A 233 -5.93 -9.80 -22.40
C ALA A 233 -4.56 -9.33 -21.89
N THR A 234 -4.52 -8.83 -20.67
CA THR A 234 -3.29 -8.32 -20.01
C THR A 234 -2.91 -9.17 -18.82
N PRO A 235 -1.60 -9.44 -18.60
CA PRO A 235 -1.14 -10.00 -17.34
C PRO A 235 -1.17 -8.93 -16.25
N ASP A 236 -1.41 -9.35 -15.00
CA ASP A 236 -1.10 -8.49 -13.85
C ASP A 236 0.40 -8.20 -13.79
N ARG A 237 0.74 -7.08 -13.18
CA ARG A 237 2.13 -6.84 -12.80
C ARG A 237 2.55 -7.86 -11.76
N VAL A 238 3.61 -8.59 -12.07
CA VAL A 238 4.20 -9.56 -11.16
C VAL A 238 5.21 -8.92 -10.23
N ASN A 239 5.30 -9.45 -9.02
CA ASN A 239 6.34 -9.08 -8.07
C ASN A 239 7.62 -9.87 -8.37
N THR A 240 8.75 -9.16 -8.47
CA THR A 240 10.07 -9.81 -8.56
C THR A 240 10.66 -9.92 -7.17
N PHE A 241 10.78 -11.14 -6.65
CA PHE A 241 11.40 -11.38 -5.36
C PHE A 241 12.92 -11.37 -5.49
N THR A 242 13.56 -10.57 -4.64
CA THR A 242 15.00 -10.71 -4.38
C THR A 242 15.21 -11.75 -3.28
N PRO A 243 16.31 -12.54 -3.33
CA PRO A 243 16.65 -13.42 -2.23
C PRO A 243 16.74 -12.67 -0.90
N LEU A 244 16.32 -13.31 0.18
CA LEU A 244 16.38 -12.72 1.51
C LEU A 244 17.85 -12.54 1.93
N ASP A 245 18.18 -11.33 2.34
CA ASP A 245 19.51 -10.99 2.86
C ASP A 245 19.60 -11.22 4.38
N GLU A 246 20.83 -11.26 4.90
CA GLU A 246 21.10 -11.52 6.33
C GLU A 246 20.48 -10.44 7.24
N ILE A 247 20.47 -9.19 6.82
CA ILE A 247 19.89 -8.08 7.59
C ILE A 247 18.38 -8.26 7.72
N SER A 248 17.70 -8.54 6.60
CA SER A 248 16.26 -8.78 6.60
C SER A 248 15.88 -9.99 7.45
N MET A 249 16.65 -11.08 7.38
CA MET A 249 16.44 -12.27 8.20
C MET A 249 16.65 -11.97 9.70
N ALA A 250 17.69 -11.23 10.07
CA ALA A 250 17.93 -10.84 11.47
C ALA A 250 16.78 -9.97 12.03
N ILE A 251 16.20 -9.07 11.20
CA ILE A 251 15.00 -8.30 11.57
C ILE A 251 13.81 -9.24 11.77
N GLY A 252 13.57 -10.19 10.86
CA GLY A 252 12.52 -11.19 11.00
C GLY A 252 12.63 -12.00 12.30
N ASP A 253 13.83 -12.47 12.62
CA ASP A 253 14.10 -13.23 13.84
C ASP A 253 13.90 -12.37 15.11
N ASN A 254 14.26 -11.08 15.07
CA ASN A 254 14.00 -10.16 16.17
C ASN A 254 12.50 -9.89 16.38
N VAL A 255 11.69 -9.87 15.31
CA VAL A 255 10.22 -9.85 15.43
C VAL A 255 9.73 -11.11 16.13
N ILE A 256 10.19 -12.30 15.72
CA ILE A 256 9.80 -13.56 16.37
C ILE A 256 10.19 -13.54 17.86
N LYS A 257 11.40 -13.09 18.18
CA LYS A 257 11.87 -12.95 19.57
C LYS A 257 10.96 -12.01 20.37
N PHE A 258 10.53 -10.89 19.79
CA PHE A 258 9.57 -9.99 20.43
C PHE A 258 8.24 -10.71 20.69
N LEU A 259 7.66 -11.40 19.71
CA LEU A 259 6.40 -12.13 19.87
C LEU A 259 6.51 -13.24 20.93
N GLN A 260 7.63 -13.96 20.98
CA GLN A 260 7.90 -14.97 22.01
C GLN A 260 7.97 -14.36 23.41
N ASN A 261 8.56 -13.17 23.55
CA ASN A 261 8.61 -12.45 24.81
C ASN A 261 7.21 -11.98 25.25
N GLU A 262 6.35 -11.56 24.31
CA GLU A 262 4.95 -11.22 24.60
C GLU A 262 4.15 -12.45 25.09
N ILE A 263 4.38 -13.62 24.48
CA ILE A 263 3.76 -14.89 24.88
C ILE A 263 4.27 -15.29 26.27
N SER A 264 5.57 -15.21 26.51
CA SER A 264 6.17 -15.53 27.81
C SER A 264 5.66 -14.62 28.93
N ALA A 265 5.40 -13.37 28.61
CA ALA A 265 4.78 -12.39 29.50
C ALA A 265 3.24 -12.54 29.62
N LYS A 266 2.65 -13.53 28.96
CA LYS A 266 1.20 -13.80 28.93
C LYS A 266 0.35 -12.64 28.35
N ARG A 267 0.95 -11.78 27.49
CA ARG A 267 0.25 -10.71 26.77
C ARG A 267 -0.27 -11.18 25.41
N LEU A 268 0.31 -12.25 24.85
CA LEU A 268 -0.19 -12.95 23.68
C LEU A 268 -0.29 -14.45 23.96
N VAL A 269 -1.11 -15.17 23.15
CA VAL A 269 -1.31 -16.63 23.26
C VAL A 269 -0.70 -17.29 22.02
N LYS A 270 0.21 -18.24 22.19
CA LYS A 270 1.01 -18.84 21.09
C LYS A 270 0.14 -19.42 19.96
N ASN A 271 -0.87 -20.19 20.30
CA ASN A 271 -1.73 -20.89 19.32
C ASN A 271 -3.02 -20.12 18.99
N SER A 272 -3.08 -18.86 19.36
CA SER A 272 -4.19 -17.94 19.08
C SER A 272 -3.65 -16.52 19.07
N LEU A 273 -2.61 -16.30 18.23
CA LEU A 273 -2.12 -14.94 18.00
C LEU A 273 -3.23 -14.10 17.38
N LEU A 274 -3.27 -12.85 17.79
CA LEU A 274 -4.08 -11.83 17.14
C LEU A 274 -3.69 -11.73 15.65
N PRO A 275 -4.61 -11.31 14.77
CA PRO A 275 -4.31 -11.21 13.35
C PRO A 275 -3.06 -10.36 13.08
N LEU A 276 -2.27 -10.80 12.12
CA LEU A 276 -1.06 -10.11 11.70
C LEU A 276 -1.33 -9.25 10.47
N GLN A 277 -0.66 -8.10 10.37
CA GLN A 277 -0.55 -7.33 9.14
C GLN A 277 0.92 -7.26 8.74
N SER A 278 1.19 -7.42 7.46
CA SER A 278 2.53 -7.35 6.89
C SER A 278 2.53 -6.47 5.64
N GLY A 279 3.57 -5.68 5.45
CA GLY A 279 3.77 -4.87 4.24
C GLY A 279 4.32 -5.68 3.06
N VAL A 280 4.87 -4.99 2.05
CA VAL A 280 5.49 -5.56 0.85
C VAL A 280 7.00 -5.34 0.89
N GLY A 281 7.78 -6.32 0.43
CA GLY A 281 9.24 -6.21 0.28
C GLY A 281 10.04 -7.26 1.06
N ASN A 282 11.38 -7.12 1.07
CA ASN A 282 12.30 -8.11 1.64
C ASN A 282 12.09 -8.34 3.14
N ILE A 283 11.97 -7.29 3.93
CA ILE A 283 11.80 -7.40 5.38
C ILE A 283 10.48 -8.11 5.73
N PRO A 284 9.31 -7.71 5.19
CA PRO A 284 8.08 -8.46 5.38
C PRO A 284 8.19 -9.95 4.98
N ASN A 285 8.84 -10.24 3.85
CA ASN A 285 9.06 -11.64 3.42
C ASN A 285 9.96 -12.41 4.40
N ALA A 286 10.97 -11.77 4.98
CA ALA A 286 11.82 -12.37 6.01
C ALA A 286 11.02 -12.67 7.29
N VAL A 287 10.12 -11.77 7.71
CA VAL A 287 9.21 -12.04 8.85
C VAL A 287 8.32 -13.26 8.56
N LEU A 288 7.74 -13.38 7.34
CA LEU A 288 6.95 -14.55 6.96
C LEU A 288 7.78 -15.84 7.00
N ALA A 289 9.04 -15.79 6.51
CA ALA A 289 9.97 -16.93 6.57
C ALA A 289 10.30 -17.33 8.02
N SER A 290 10.55 -16.36 8.90
CA SER A 290 10.80 -16.61 10.33
C SER A 290 9.55 -17.12 11.05
N LEU A 291 8.33 -16.69 10.68
CA LEU A 291 7.08 -17.24 11.20
C LEU A 291 6.91 -18.72 10.83
N LYS A 292 7.31 -19.11 9.61
CA LYS A 292 7.28 -20.50 9.14
C LYS A 292 8.09 -21.43 10.04
N THR A 293 9.27 -21.00 10.46
CA THR A 293 10.19 -21.79 11.28
C THR A 293 9.90 -21.72 12.79
N ALA A 294 9.16 -20.71 13.24
CA ALA A 294 8.88 -20.48 14.67
C ALA A 294 7.85 -21.44 15.29
N GLY A 295 7.20 -22.29 14.48
CA GLY A 295 6.25 -23.32 14.95
C GLY A 295 4.90 -22.77 15.41
N TYR A 296 4.45 -21.65 14.85
CA TYR A 296 3.10 -21.13 14.99
C TYR A 296 2.11 -21.93 14.14
N LYS A 297 0.85 -21.95 14.54
CA LYS A 297 -0.29 -22.55 13.80
C LYS A 297 -1.55 -21.74 14.03
N GLY A 298 -2.50 -21.84 13.08
CA GLY A 298 -3.78 -21.16 13.18
C GLY A 298 -3.64 -19.63 13.11
N LEU A 299 -2.60 -19.13 12.41
CA LEU A 299 -2.40 -17.70 12.22
C LEU A 299 -3.48 -17.14 11.31
N ASN A 300 -3.84 -15.89 11.54
CA ASN A 300 -4.72 -15.13 10.67
C ASN A 300 -4.04 -13.83 10.24
N PHE A 301 -4.31 -13.40 9.01
CA PHE A 301 -3.77 -12.15 8.47
C PHE A 301 -4.90 -11.21 8.06
N TYR A 302 -4.87 -9.99 8.60
CA TYR A 302 -5.69 -8.87 8.14
C TYR A 302 -4.75 -7.79 7.62
N THR A 303 -4.58 -7.73 6.30
CA THR A 303 -3.50 -6.98 5.65
C THR A 303 -3.98 -6.32 4.36
N GLU A 304 -3.12 -5.59 3.69
CA GLU A 304 -3.43 -4.93 2.41
C GLU A 304 -3.14 -5.84 1.22
N VAL A 305 -2.08 -6.66 1.32
CA VAL A 305 -1.53 -7.40 0.19
C VAL A 305 -1.19 -8.82 0.59
N ILE A 306 -1.58 -9.78 -0.23
CA ILE A 306 -1.13 -11.17 -0.13
C ILE A 306 -0.02 -11.40 -1.15
N GLN A 307 1.13 -11.85 -0.67
CA GLN A 307 2.31 -12.21 -1.44
C GLN A 307 2.56 -13.73 -1.40
N ASP A 308 3.51 -14.22 -2.21
CA ASP A 308 3.85 -15.66 -2.31
C ASP A 308 4.14 -16.30 -0.95
N GLY A 309 4.91 -15.64 -0.09
CA GLY A 309 5.20 -16.16 1.25
C GLY A 309 3.95 -16.40 2.10
N LEU A 310 2.93 -15.57 1.96
CA LEU A 310 1.66 -15.77 2.68
C LEU A 310 0.84 -16.91 2.06
N LEU A 311 0.82 -17.06 0.73
CA LEU A 311 0.20 -18.21 0.07
C LEU A 311 0.85 -19.52 0.50
N GLU A 312 2.19 -19.53 0.63
CA GLU A 312 2.93 -20.70 1.11
C GLU A 312 2.53 -21.08 2.54
N LEU A 313 2.43 -20.09 3.44
CA LEU A 313 1.96 -20.33 4.82
C LEU A 313 0.52 -20.85 4.88
N ILE A 314 -0.37 -20.40 3.99
CA ILE A 314 -1.73 -20.92 3.85
C ILE A 314 -1.69 -22.39 3.39
N LYS A 315 -0.92 -22.69 2.35
CA LYS A 315 -0.77 -24.04 1.79
C LYS A 315 -0.22 -25.04 2.81
N GLU A 316 0.68 -24.60 3.68
CA GLU A 316 1.25 -25.42 4.74
C GLU A 316 0.34 -25.52 6.00
N GLY A 317 -0.82 -24.89 6.02
CA GLY A 317 -1.75 -24.90 7.15
C GLY A 317 -1.25 -24.13 8.39
N ILE A 318 -0.27 -23.26 8.21
CA ILE A 318 0.23 -22.35 9.26
C ILE A 318 -0.73 -21.17 9.41
N VAL A 319 -1.20 -20.63 8.28
CA VAL A 319 -2.22 -19.58 8.21
C VAL A 319 -3.57 -20.18 7.86
N GLU A 320 -4.57 -19.88 8.66
CA GLU A 320 -5.95 -20.35 8.49
C GLU A 320 -6.73 -19.45 7.53
N THR A 321 -6.64 -18.13 7.74
CA THR A 321 -7.38 -17.15 6.92
C THR A 321 -6.58 -15.89 6.71
N ALA A 322 -6.64 -15.35 5.49
CA ALA A 322 -6.08 -14.06 5.14
C ALA A 322 -7.14 -13.16 4.48
N SER A 323 -7.24 -11.92 4.94
CA SER A 323 -8.07 -10.87 4.33
C SER A 323 -7.20 -9.74 3.83
N SER A 324 -7.41 -9.30 2.58
CA SER A 324 -6.62 -8.24 1.98
C SER A 324 -7.38 -7.45 0.90
N ALA A 325 -6.75 -6.40 0.37
CA ALA A 325 -7.26 -5.66 -0.78
C ALA A 325 -6.79 -6.26 -2.11
N SER A 326 -5.70 -7.04 -2.11
CA SER A 326 -5.00 -7.42 -3.34
C SER A 326 -4.18 -8.69 -3.21
N LEU A 327 -4.07 -9.41 -4.34
CA LEU A 327 -3.06 -10.44 -4.58
C LEU A 327 -1.91 -9.81 -5.37
N TYR A 328 -0.69 -9.83 -4.84
CA TYR A 328 0.49 -9.31 -5.52
C TYR A 328 1.58 -10.37 -5.54
N LEU A 329 1.50 -11.24 -6.54
CA LEU A 329 2.23 -12.49 -6.63
C LEU A 329 3.34 -12.43 -7.68
N SER A 330 4.32 -13.31 -7.57
CA SER A 330 5.25 -13.61 -8.66
C SER A 330 4.53 -14.41 -9.75
N ASP A 331 5.18 -14.57 -10.92
CA ASP A 331 4.67 -15.46 -11.97
C ASP A 331 4.39 -16.88 -11.44
N LYS A 332 5.32 -17.41 -10.64
CA LYS A 332 5.18 -18.73 -10.01
C LYS A 332 4.03 -18.77 -9.01
N GLY A 333 3.92 -17.74 -8.16
CA GLY A 333 2.82 -17.62 -7.19
C GLY A 333 1.48 -17.49 -7.87
N MET A 334 1.39 -16.74 -8.96
CA MET A 334 0.17 -16.60 -9.75
C MET A 334 -0.24 -17.91 -10.43
N GLN A 335 0.71 -18.66 -10.97
CA GLN A 335 0.44 -19.99 -11.53
C GLN A 335 -0.09 -20.95 -10.46
N GLU A 336 0.60 -21.04 -9.32
CA GLU A 336 0.17 -21.86 -8.18
C GLU A 336 -1.23 -21.47 -7.70
N PHE A 337 -1.48 -20.16 -7.55
CA PHE A 337 -2.78 -19.62 -7.13
C PHE A 337 -3.89 -20.02 -8.11
N ARG A 338 -3.68 -19.85 -9.43
CA ARG A 338 -4.68 -20.16 -10.46
C ARG A 338 -4.99 -21.66 -10.53
N GLN A 339 -3.97 -22.52 -10.35
CA GLN A 339 -4.15 -23.98 -10.33
C GLN A 339 -4.94 -24.47 -9.12
N ASN A 340 -4.93 -23.72 -8.01
CA ASN A 340 -5.53 -24.10 -6.74
C ASN A 340 -6.52 -23.04 -6.23
N ILE A 341 -7.18 -22.31 -7.13
CA ILE A 341 -8.02 -21.16 -6.77
C ILE A 341 -9.17 -21.53 -5.83
N ASP A 342 -9.78 -22.71 -6.01
CA ASP A 342 -10.85 -23.20 -5.16
C ASP A 342 -10.39 -23.48 -3.72
N PHE A 343 -9.14 -23.94 -3.56
CA PHE A 343 -8.53 -24.10 -2.25
C PHE A 343 -8.31 -22.72 -1.61
N TYR A 344 -7.70 -21.78 -2.33
CA TYR A 344 -7.44 -20.45 -1.79
C TYR A 344 -8.72 -19.65 -1.51
N ALA A 345 -9.81 -19.89 -2.24
CA ALA A 345 -11.10 -19.26 -2.00
C ALA A 345 -11.70 -19.59 -0.62
N GLN A 346 -11.26 -20.69 0.01
CA GLN A 346 -11.68 -21.07 1.36
C GLN A 346 -10.87 -20.34 2.45
N HIS A 347 -9.70 -19.79 2.10
CA HIS A 347 -8.74 -19.20 3.04
C HIS A 347 -8.52 -17.70 2.83
N VAL A 348 -8.91 -17.17 1.67
CA VAL A 348 -8.63 -15.78 1.27
C VAL A 348 -9.92 -14.99 1.09
N VAL A 349 -9.94 -13.77 1.62
CA VAL A 349 -11.01 -12.80 1.40
C VAL A 349 -10.42 -11.52 0.83
N LEU A 350 -10.84 -11.13 -0.39
CA LEU A 350 -10.45 -9.87 -1.02
C LEU A 350 -11.52 -8.80 -0.78
N ARG A 351 -11.12 -7.65 -0.24
CA ARG A 351 -12.01 -6.58 0.20
C ARG A 351 -11.65 -5.23 -0.43
N PRO A 352 -12.60 -4.30 -0.57
CA PRO A 352 -12.27 -2.91 -0.84
C PRO A 352 -11.25 -2.35 0.16
N GLN A 353 -10.38 -1.47 -0.34
CA GLN A 353 -9.32 -0.82 0.44
C GLN A 353 -9.86 -0.15 1.70
N GLU A 354 -11.02 0.51 1.62
CA GLU A 354 -11.65 1.17 2.76
C GLU A 354 -12.10 0.20 3.87
N LEU A 355 -12.24 -1.10 3.57
CA LEU A 355 -12.48 -2.16 4.56
C LEU A 355 -11.17 -2.75 5.06
N SER A 356 -10.26 -3.14 4.17
CA SER A 356 -8.95 -3.71 4.55
C SER A 356 -8.12 -2.76 5.42
N ASN A 357 -8.24 -1.46 5.19
CA ASN A 357 -7.56 -0.41 5.96
C ASN A 357 -8.46 0.25 7.02
N ASN A 358 -9.64 -0.32 7.31
CA ASN A 358 -10.60 0.34 8.19
C ASN A 358 -10.12 0.40 9.64
N PRO A 359 -9.98 1.61 10.23
CA PRO A 359 -9.52 1.79 11.60
C PRO A 359 -10.37 1.07 12.66
N GLU A 360 -11.69 1.02 12.48
CA GLU A 360 -12.61 0.33 13.40
C GLU A 360 -12.35 -1.18 13.39
N VAL A 361 -12.22 -1.79 12.20
CA VAL A 361 -12.00 -3.22 12.04
C VAL A 361 -10.61 -3.62 12.54
N ILE A 362 -9.56 -2.87 12.17
CA ILE A 362 -8.19 -3.10 12.62
C ILE A 362 -8.15 -3.12 14.16
N ARG A 363 -8.78 -2.14 14.79
CA ARG A 363 -8.84 -2.02 16.27
C ARG A 363 -9.63 -3.15 16.91
N ARG A 364 -10.77 -3.49 16.34
CA ARG A 364 -11.65 -4.57 16.88
C ARG A 364 -11.00 -5.94 16.78
N LEU A 365 -10.34 -6.23 15.67
CA LEU A 365 -9.62 -7.49 15.48
C LEU A 365 -8.35 -7.59 16.33
N GLY A 366 -7.84 -6.44 16.80
CA GLY A 366 -6.61 -6.40 17.59
C GLY A 366 -5.38 -6.69 16.75
N VAL A 367 -5.29 -6.14 15.54
CA VAL A 367 -4.21 -6.46 14.58
C VAL A 367 -2.84 -6.13 15.16
N ILE A 368 -1.87 -7.03 15.01
CA ILE A 368 -0.44 -6.79 15.21
C ILE A 368 0.09 -6.24 13.89
N ALA A 369 0.36 -4.94 13.86
CA ALA A 369 0.74 -4.20 12.67
C ALA A 369 2.27 -4.17 12.48
N MET A 370 2.76 -4.52 11.28
CA MET A 370 4.17 -4.52 10.94
C MET A 370 4.42 -3.71 9.68
N ASN A 371 5.02 -2.53 9.81
CA ASN A 371 5.21 -1.57 8.72
C ASN A 371 6.68 -1.17 8.56
N GLY A 372 7.09 -0.88 7.32
CA GLY A 372 8.42 -0.33 7.06
C GLY A 372 8.52 1.15 7.41
N MET A 373 9.74 1.62 7.65
CA MET A 373 10.05 3.03 7.83
C MET A 373 11.39 3.40 7.17
N LEU A 374 11.61 4.69 6.91
CA LEU A 374 12.88 5.23 6.43
C LEU A 374 13.81 5.59 7.61
N GLU A 375 13.29 6.31 8.59
CA GLU A 375 14.01 6.73 9.78
C GLU A 375 13.09 6.92 10.98
N ALA A 376 13.65 6.81 12.18
CA ALA A 376 13.00 7.21 13.43
C ALA A 376 13.94 8.04 14.29
N ASP A 377 13.40 8.99 15.07
CA ASP A 377 14.20 9.68 16.06
C ASP A 377 14.32 8.89 17.37
N ILE A 378 15.17 9.40 18.26
CA ILE A 378 15.43 8.78 19.56
C ILE A 378 14.19 8.69 20.47
N TYR A 379 13.08 9.35 20.12
CA TYR A 379 11.83 9.30 20.90
C TYR A 379 10.75 8.46 20.25
N GLY A 380 10.98 8.04 18.98
CA GLY A 380 10.08 7.15 18.24
C GLY A 380 9.07 7.86 17.35
N ASN A 381 9.31 9.13 16.96
CA ASN A 381 8.65 9.68 15.80
C ASN A 381 9.22 9.00 14.54
N VAL A 382 8.38 8.71 13.56
CA VAL A 382 8.74 7.92 12.38
C VAL A 382 8.48 8.70 11.10
N ASN A 383 9.45 8.70 10.21
CA ASN A 383 9.36 9.11 8.82
C ASN A 383 9.37 7.85 7.92
N SER A 384 8.33 7.65 7.13
CA SER A 384 8.20 6.55 6.18
C SER A 384 8.04 7.00 4.72
N THR A 385 8.01 8.31 4.45
CA THR A 385 7.64 8.86 3.13
C THR A 385 8.72 9.71 2.48
N ASN A 386 9.47 10.52 3.24
CA ASN A 386 10.35 11.54 2.68
C ASN A 386 11.83 11.31 3.04
N VAL A 387 12.67 11.04 2.04
CA VAL A 387 14.12 10.96 2.21
C VAL A 387 14.69 12.35 2.43
N MET A 388 15.52 12.50 3.47
CA MET A 388 16.12 13.79 3.88
C MET A 388 15.07 14.91 4.03
N GLY A 389 13.85 14.56 4.42
CA GLY A 389 12.75 15.46 4.72
C GLY A 389 12.07 16.14 3.53
N THR A 390 12.65 16.07 2.34
CA THR A 390 12.17 16.84 1.18
C THR A 390 11.89 16.01 -0.06
N GLN A 391 12.48 14.84 -0.18
CA GLN A 391 12.34 14.00 -1.37
C GLN A 391 11.32 12.89 -1.11
N MET A 392 10.12 13.05 -1.65
CA MET A 392 9.08 12.04 -1.57
C MET A 392 9.57 10.73 -2.20
N MET A 393 9.54 9.63 -1.44
CA MET A 393 9.86 8.28 -1.87
C MET A 393 8.60 7.50 -2.24
N ASN A 394 7.58 7.61 -1.43
CA ASN A 394 6.25 7.02 -1.56
C ASN A 394 5.27 7.79 -0.67
N GLY A 395 3.97 7.53 -0.78
CA GLY A 395 2.99 8.01 0.19
C GLY A 395 3.01 7.18 1.49
N ILE A 396 2.24 7.63 2.48
CA ILE A 396 2.11 6.93 3.77
C ILE A 396 1.53 5.50 3.61
N GLY A 397 0.76 5.27 2.53
CA GLY A 397 0.10 3.98 2.30
C GLY A 397 -0.85 3.61 3.44
N GLY A 398 -0.87 2.34 3.79
CA GLY A 398 -1.68 1.83 4.91
C GLY A 398 -0.97 1.87 6.26
N SER A 399 0.30 2.26 6.31
CA SER A 399 1.06 2.22 7.56
C SER A 399 0.41 3.06 8.67
N GLY A 400 -0.16 4.23 8.34
CA GLY A 400 -0.87 5.06 9.30
C GLY A 400 -2.18 4.44 9.80
N ASP A 401 -2.94 3.80 8.91
CA ASP A 401 -4.18 3.11 9.29
C ASP A 401 -3.89 1.96 10.27
N PHE A 402 -2.87 1.14 9.96
CA PHE A 402 -2.52 -0.01 10.80
C PHE A 402 -1.77 0.38 12.07
N ALA A 403 -0.77 1.27 12.00
CA ALA A 403 0.02 1.64 13.17
C ALA A 403 -0.81 2.33 14.25
N ARG A 404 -1.71 3.24 13.88
CA ARG A 404 -2.56 3.97 14.82
C ARG A 404 -3.67 3.14 15.44
N ASN A 405 -4.06 2.04 14.81
CA ASN A 405 -5.23 1.26 15.19
C ASN A 405 -4.90 -0.19 15.55
N GLY A 406 -3.69 -0.66 15.31
CA GLY A 406 -3.23 -1.98 15.72
C GLY A 406 -3.15 -2.12 17.25
N TYR A 407 -3.33 -3.35 17.74
CA TYR A 407 -3.11 -3.69 19.15
C TYR A 407 -1.63 -3.56 19.53
N ILE A 408 -0.74 -3.95 18.62
CA ILE A 408 0.69 -3.69 18.69
C ILE A 408 1.13 -3.10 17.35
N SER A 409 1.82 -1.96 17.40
CA SER A 409 2.43 -1.31 16.24
C SER A 409 3.94 -1.55 16.24
N ILE A 410 4.44 -2.21 15.19
CA ILE A 410 5.85 -2.55 15.00
C ILE A 410 6.35 -1.88 13.73
N PHE A 411 7.40 -1.07 13.83
CA PHE A 411 8.12 -0.56 12.67
C PHE A 411 9.41 -1.33 12.44
N LEU A 412 9.71 -1.62 11.18
CA LEU A 412 10.82 -2.45 10.73
C LEU A 412 11.74 -1.65 9.81
N THR A 413 13.04 -1.66 10.09
CA THR A 413 14.03 -0.98 9.24
C THR A 413 15.41 -1.59 9.39
N PRO A 414 16.22 -1.68 8.33
CA PRO A 414 17.66 -1.82 8.50
C PRO A 414 18.19 -0.61 9.28
N SER A 415 19.17 -0.82 10.15
CA SER A 415 19.73 0.27 10.98
C SER A 415 20.43 1.34 10.15
N THR A 416 20.81 1.03 8.91
CA THR A 416 21.46 1.96 7.98
C THR A 416 20.98 1.76 6.54
N ALA A 417 21.21 2.80 5.72
CA ALA A 417 21.01 2.78 4.29
C ALA A 417 22.27 3.26 3.55
N LYS A 418 22.29 3.14 2.21
CA LYS A 418 23.39 3.55 1.32
C LYS A 418 24.77 3.06 1.80
N GLY A 419 24.88 1.77 2.06
CA GLY A 419 26.16 1.17 2.49
C GLY A 419 26.68 1.69 3.82
N GLY A 420 25.79 2.04 4.74
CA GLY A 420 26.12 2.55 6.06
C GLY A 420 26.32 4.07 6.15
N ALA A 421 26.10 4.81 5.06
CA ALA A 421 26.26 6.27 5.03
C ALA A 421 25.11 7.02 5.72
N ILE A 422 23.92 6.40 5.82
CA ILE A 422 22.72 6.97 6.44
C ILE A 422 22.32 6.10 7.62
N SER A 423 22.13 6.70 8.79
CA SER A 423 21.52 6.03 9.95
C SER A 423 20.00 6.10 9.86
N SER A 424 19.31 4.98 10.11
CA SER A 424 17.84 4.95 10.23
C SER A 424 17.36 5.38 11.63
N ILE A 425 18.25 5.47 12.62
CA ILE A 425 17.95 6.06 13.94
C ILE A 425 18.71 7.38 14.02
N VAL A 426 17.98 8.48 14.19
CA VAL A 426 18.53 9.84 14.12
C VAL A 426 18.19 10.67 15.37
N PRO A 427 18.88 11.78 15.65
CA PRO A 427 18.51 12.68 16.75
C PRO A 427 17.08 13.21 16.64
N PHE A 428 16.66 13.62 15.43
CA PHE A 428 15.32 14.10 15.12
C PHE A 428 14.97 13.74 13.67
N VAL A 429 13.77 13.22 13.42
CA VAL A 429 13.33 12.90 12.06
C VAL A 429 13.13 14.14 11.22
N SER A 430 13.45 14.02 9.93
CA SER A 430 13.34 15.14 9.00
C SER A 430 11.92 15.37 8.48
N HIS A 431 11.02 14.41 8.67
CA HIS A 431 9.59 14.44 8.35
C HIS A 431 8.85 13.52 9.33
N VAL A 432 7.62 13.81 9.68
CA VAL A 432 6.85 13.01 10.64
C VAL A 432 5.58 12.46 9.99
N ASP A 433 5.56 11.15 9.75
CA ASP A 433 4.36 10.43 9.30
C ASP A 433 3.63 9.79 10.48
N HIS A 434 4.39 9.27 11.47
CA HIS A 434 3.84 8.67 12.68
C HIS A 434 4.50 9.31 13.90
N THR A 435 3.65 9.74 14.82
CA THR A 435 4.14 10.36 16.06
C THR A 435 4.60 9.31 17.07
N GLU A 436 5.37 9.72 18.06
CA GLU A 436 5.77 8.88 19.18
C GLU A 436 4.57 8.17 19.87
N HIS A 437 3.38 8.75 19.79
CA HIS A 437 2.16 8.19 20.38
C HIS A 437 1.64 6.93 19.65
N ASP A 438 1.92 6.83 18.35
CA ASP A 438 1.46 5.73 17.49
C ASP A 438 2.53 4.61 17.36
N THR A 439 3.76 4.87 17.85
CA THR A 439 4.90 3.97 17.73
C THR A 439 5.09 3.19 19.04
N MET A 440 4.92 1.87 18.98
CA MET A 440 5.06 1.00 20.15
C MET A 440 6.36 0.23 20.16
N VAL A 441 6.79 -0.33 19.02
CA VAL A 441 8.00 -1.15 18.90
C VAL A 441 8.72 -0.80 17.61
N ILE A 442 10.03 -0.67 17.67
CA ILE A 442 10.90 -0.54 16.49
C ILE A 442 11.90 -1.68 16.48
N VAL A 443 12.10 -2.31 15.31
CA VAL A 443 12.97 -3.46 15.13
C VAL A 443 14.01 -3.17 14.06
N SER A 444 15.27 -3.41 14.38
CA SER A 444 16.39 -3.46 13.44
C SER A 444 17.08 -4.84 13.50
N GLU A 445 18.10 -5.05 12.70
CA GLU A 445 18.95 -6.25 12.77
C GLU A 445 19.67 -6.40 14.11
N TYR A 446 19.81 -5.32 14.87
CA TYR A 446 20.46 -5.32 16.21
C TYR A 446 19.52 -5.63 17.38
N GLY A 447 18.22 -5.81 17.14
CA GLY A 447 17.25 -6.12 18.17
C GLY A 447 15.96 -5.31 18.02
N TYR A 448 15.21 -5.18 19.10
CA TYR A 448 14.00 -4.36 19.15
C TYR A 448 14.02 -3.38 20.34
N ALA A 449 13.43 -2.21 20.11
CA ALA A 449 13.13 -1.21 21.12
C ALA A 449 11.63 -1.28 21.45
N ASP A 450 11.29 -1.77 22.64
CA ASP A 450 9.93 -1.71 23.17
C ASP A 450 9.72 -0.35 23.85
N LEU A 451 8.94 0.51 23.25
CA LEU A 451 8.72 1.89 23.68
C LEU A 451 7.47 2.05 24.55
N ARG A 452 6.71 0.97 24.75
CA ARG A 452 5.46 0.99 25.51
C ARG A 452 5.71 1.24 27.00
N GLY A 453 4.91 2.13 27.58
CA GLY A 453 5.01 2.46 29.01
C GLY A 453 6.31 3.16 29.42
N LYS A 454 7.02 3.77 28.46
CA LYS A 454 8.31 4.47 28.70
C LYS A 454 8.18 5.98 28.48
N SER A 455 8.81 6.74 29.36
CA SER A 455 9.03 8.17 29.19
C SER A 455 9.98 8.44 28.01
N PRO A 456 10.01 9.67 27.44
CA PRO A 456 10.92 9.99 26.34
C PRO A 456 12.38 9.67 26.63
N ARG A 457 12.84 9.94 27.85
CA ARG A 457 14.23 9.62 28.26
C ARG A 457 14.52 8.11 28.30
N GLU A 458 13.55 7.29 28.65
CA GLU A 458 13.68 5.83 28.61
C GLU A 458 13.59 5.32 27.17
N ARG A 459 12.72 5.91 26.33
CA ARG A 459 12.59 5.59 24.90
C ARG A 459 13.92 5.82 24.19
N ALA A 460 14.58 6.98 24.41
CA ALA A 460 15.86 7.29 23.79
C ALA A 460 16.92 6.21 24.08
N LYS A 461 16.98 5.71 25.31
CA LYS A 461 17.91 4.63 25.68
C LYS A 461 17.62 3.33 24.94
N GLU A 462 16.37 2.98 24.73
CA GLU A 462 15.99 1.79 23.94
C GLU A 462 16.32 1.97 22.46
N MET A 463 16.01 3.14 21.89
CA MET A 463 16.27 3.45 20.48
C MET A 463 17.76 3.41 20.15
N ILE A 464 18.62 3.97 21.01
CA ILE A 464 20.08 3.97 20.82
C ILE A 464 20.64 2.53 20.77
N LYS A 465 20.07 1.58 21.53
CA LYS A 465 20.51 0.18 21.53
C LYS A 465 20.34 -0.51 20.17
N ILE A 466 19.30 -0.16 19.41
CA ILE A 466 18.99 -0.77 18.13
C ILE A 466 19.58 -0.02 16.92
N ALA A 467 20.24 1.13 17.15
CA ALA A 467 20.98 1.85 16.13
C ALA A 467 22.23 1.05 15.69
N HIS A 468 22.73 1.33 14.48
CA HIS A 468 23.99 0.75 14.02
C HIS A 468 25.16 1.14 14.97
N PRO A 469 26.09 0.23 15.27
CA PRO A 469 27.21 0.51 16.19
C PRO A 469 27.98 1.79 15.87
N ASP A 470 28.23 2.09 14.59
CA ASP A 470 28.95 3.30 14.14
C ASP A 470 28.27 4.61 14.54
N TYR A 471 27.00 4.58 14.91
CA TYR A 471 26.18 5.76 15.24
C TYR A 471 25.80 5.85 16.72
N ARG A 472 25.94 4.75 17.49
CA ARG A 472 25.47 4.69 18.90
C ARG A 472 26.14 5.72 19.78
N GLU A 473 27.47 5.86 19.68
CA GLU A 473 28.22 6.81 20.49
C GLU A 473 27.76 8.25 20.21
N ALA A 474 27.60 8.60 18.94
CA ALA A 474 27.14 9.93 18.55
C ALA A 474 25.70 10.22 18.99
N LEU A 475 24.80 9.22 18.95
CA LEU A 475 23.44 9.35 19.47
C LEU A 475 23.42 9.49 20.99
N GLN A 476 24.26 8.73 21.70
CA GLN A 476 24.39 8.82 23.15
C GLN A 476 24.94 10.20 23.58
N ASP A 477 26.01 10.67 22.94
CA ASP A 477 26.56 12.01 23.19
C ASP A 477 25.51 13.12 22.98
N TYR A 478 24.76 13.05 21.84
CA TYR A 478 23.69 14.00 21.57
C TYR A 478 22.64 13.98 22.70
N PHE A 479 22.16 12.78 23.08
CA PHE A 479 21.17 12.62 24.12
C PHE A 479 21.66 13.12 25.50
N ASP A 480 22.88 12.81 25.87
CA ASP A 480 23.45 13.22 27.15
C ASP A 480 23.61 14.75 27.23
N ARG A 481 24.13 15.37 26.17
CA ARG A 481 24.21 16.84 26.06
C ARG A 481 22.85 17.49 26.09
N ALA A 482 21.86 16.92 25.39
CA ALA A 482 20.49 17.42 25.42
C ALA A 482 19.86 17.35 26.81
N CYS A 483 20.11 16.27 27.54
CA CYS A 483 19.66 16.10 28.93
C CYS A 483 20.36 17.02 29.93
N SER A 484 21.58 17.45 29.63
CA SER A 484 22.41 18.28 30.52
C SER A 484 22.15 19.77 30.36
N GLN A 485 21.28 20.21 29.44
CA GLN A 485 20.93 21.61 29.31
C GLN A 485 20.17 22.12 30.54
N GLU A 486 20.39 23.38 30.94
CA GLU A 486 19.69 24.02 32.07
C GLU A 486 18.14 23.90 31.95
N LYS A 487 17.60 23.94 30.73
CA LYS A 487 16.19 23.78 30.45
C LYS A 487 15.95 22.61 29.46
N ALA A 488 16.41 21.43 29.86
CA ALA A 488 16.33 20.22 29.02
C ALA A 488 14.90 19.82 28.64
N GLY A 489 13.90 20.16 29.47
CA GLY A 489 12.49 19.86 29.21
C GLY A 489 12.12 18.39 29.37
N HIS A 490 10.89 18.06 28.96
CA HIS A 490 10.33 16.70 29.00
C HIS A 490 10.96 15.79 27.92
N THR A 491 11.11 16.33 26.71
CA THR A 491 11.70 15.67 25.53
C THR A 491 12.97 16.42 25.13
N PRO A 492 14.14 16.09 25.74
CA PRO A 492 15.36 16.87 25.56
C PRO A 492 15.88 16.84 24.12
N HIS A 493 16.08 18.01 23.53
CA HIS A 493 16.70 18.20 22.21
C HIS A 493 17.67 19.39 22.23
N ILE A 494 18.70 19.32 21.42
CA ILE A 494 19.52 20.48 21.04
C ILE A 494 18.98 20.95 19.69
N LEU A 495 18.00 21.88 19.70
CA LEU A 495 17.26 22.26 18.50
C LEU A 495 18.17 22.72 17.35
N SER A 496 19.27 23.41 17.65
CA SER A 496 20.24 23.82 16.63
C SER A 496 21.02 22.66 15.98
N GLU A 497 21.01 21.48 16.58
CA GLU A 497 21.68 20.28 16.08
C GLU A 497 20.69 19.19 15.62
N ALA A 498 19.40 19.38 15.83
CA ALA A 498 18.37 18.36 15.64
C ALA A 498 18.41 17.71 14.25
N LEU A 499 18.63 18.50 13.19
CA LEU A 499 18.73 18.03 11.80
C LEU A 499 20.17 18.05 11.25
N SER A 500 21.18 18.21 12.10
CA SER A 500 22.58 18.34 11.67
C SER A 500 23.10 17.13 10.89
N TRP A 501 22.59 15.92 11.16
CA TRP A 501 22.97 14.71 10.45
C TRP A 501 22.46 14.71 9.00
N HIS A 502 21.23 15.19 8.78
CA HIS A 502 20.64 15.34 7.44
C HIS A 502 21.38 16.42 6.65
N ASP A 503 21.68 17.56 7.29
CA ASP A 503 22.47 18.64 6.67
C ASP A 503 23.90 18.17 6.31
N LYS A 504 24.54 17.41 7.21
CA LYS A 504 25.86 16.81 6.92
C LYS A 504 25.78 15.86 5.72
N PHE A 505 24.77 14.96 5.69
CA PHE A 505 24.61 14.04 4.57
C PHE A 505 24.44 14.77 3.24
N ASN A 506 23.62 15.82 3.19
CA ASN A 506 23.42 16.63 2.00
C ASN A 506 24.72 17.30 1.51
N LYS A 507 25.64 17.66 2.41
CA LYS A 507 26.92 18.31 2.08
C LYS A 507 28.03 17.33 1.74
N THR A 508 28.07 16.15 2.40
CA THR A 508 29.23 15.25 2.37
C THR A 508 28.92 13.85 1.86
N GLY A 509 27.65 13.49 1.72
CA GLY A 509 27.20 12.14 1.34
C GLY A 509 27.20 11.12 2.49
N THR A 510 27.48 11.54 3.74
CA THR A 510 27.45 10.66 4.91
C THR A 510 26.98 11.38 6.17
N MET A 511 26.27 10.64 7.06
CA MET A 511 25.93 11.08 8.41
C MET A 511 27.02 10.72 9.43
N LYS A 512 27.99 9.87 9.06
CA LYS A 512 29.05 9.41 10.01
C LYS A 512 29.85 10.60 10.52
N LYS A 513 30.22 10.50 11.82
CA LYS A 513 31.20 11.44 12.41
C LYS A 513 32.56 11.21 11.73
N ASP A 514 33.30 12.30 11.50
CA ASP A 514 34.66 12.24 10.94
C ASP A 514 35.60 11.54 11.89
#